data_4af21c8891fb7a0590f62fe8497e335e
#
_entry.id   4af21c8891fb7a0590f62fe8497e335e
#
_cell.length_a   1.000
_cell.length_b   1.000
_cell.length_c   1.000
_cell.angle_alpha   90.00
_cell.angle_beta   90.00
_cell.angle_gamma   90.00
#
_symmetry.space_group_name_H-M   'P 1'
#
loop_
_entity.id
_entity.type
_entity.pdbx_description
1 polymer ?
#
loop_
_entity_poly.entity_id
_entity_poly.type
_entity_poly.pdbx_seq_one_letter_code
_entity_poly.pdbx_strand_id
1 'polypeptide(L)'
;LDKRVCVRNKNRLMHFNGEEFEFYTNVIDSLIIDMEYFPVARSKTRKTWVEYEDSWGNERTYGGKRTHEGCDIMSEENKRGVMPVIAASGGTVTNLGWLELGGWRIGITSDNGIYYYYAHLASYADNIKCGDRVKAGQFIGYMGNTGYGDEGTSGKFPVHLHFGIYIKDGIGESSINPFYLLKKLEKCR
;
A
#
# COMPACT_ATOMS: atom_id res chain seq x y z
N LEU A 1 24.18 -0.98 4.56
CA LEU A 1 23.21 0.10 4.80
C LEU A 1 23.47 0.65 6.20
N ASP A 2 23.84 1.93 6.28
CA ASP A 2 24.11 2.59 7.55
C ASP A 2 22.79 2.74 8.33
N LYS A 3 22.65 1.98 9.41
CA LYS A 3 21.44 1.89 10.26
C LYS A 3 21.25 3.11 11.17
N ARG A 4 21.84 4.25 10.87
CA ARG A 4 21.68 5.46 11.69
C ARG A 4 20.35 6.13 11.37
N VAL A 5 19.35 5.89 12.20
CA VAL A 5 18.16 6.75 12.27
C VAL A 5 18.60 8.11 12.82
N CYS A 6 18.62 9.12 11.97
CA CYS A 6 18.94 10.48 12.41
C CYS A 6 17.69 11.10 13.05
N VAL A 7 17.62 11.06 14.37
CA VAL A 7 16.54 11.69 15.14
C VAL A 7 16.78 13.19 15.20
N ARG A 8 16.07 13.96 14.38
CA ARG A 8 16.17 15.43 14.33
C ARG A 8 15.58 16.15 15.54
N ASN A 9 14.80 15.49 16.38
CA ASN A 9 14.20 16.14 17.54
C ASN A 9 14.10 15.19 18.74
N LYS A 10 15.12 15.17 19.57
CA LYS A 10 15.18 14.38 20.80
C LYS A 10 14.02 14.66 21.76
N ASN A 11 13.49 15.88 21.80
CA ASN A 11 12.43 16.27 22.74
C ASN A 11 11.06 15.61 22.40
N ARG A 12 10.83 15.23 21.13
CA ARG A 12 9.61 14.49 20.74
C ARG A 12 9.67 12.99 21.11
N LEU A 13 10.87 12.40 21.13
CA LEU A 13 11.08 11.00 21.52
C LEU A 13 10.97 10.79 23.03
N MET A 14 11.17 11.83 23.84
CA MET A 14 11.08 11.74 25.29
C MET A 14 9.64 11.59 25.82
N HIS A 15 8.63 11.67 24.95
CA HIS A 15 7.23 11.42 25.31
C HIS A 15 6.78 9.97 25.11
N PHE A 16 7.59 9.16 24.41
CA PHE A 16 7.30 7.73 24.31
C PHE A 16 7.86 7.01 25.55
N ASN A 17 7.07 6.16 26.16
CA ASN A 17 7.60 5.21 27.14
C ASN A 17 8.51 4.20 26.40
N GLY A 18 9.38 3.50 27.14
CA GLY A 18 10.37 2.61 26.51
C GLY A 18 9.74 1.50 25.65
N GLU A 19 8.58 0.99 26.06
CA GLU A 19 7.84 -0.07 25.35
C GLU A 19 7.25 0.43 24.01
N GLU A 20 6.66 1.63 24.01
CA GLU A 20 6.16 2.24 22.77
C GLU A 20 7.31 2.54 21.79
N PHE A 21 8.43 3.03 22.27
CA PHE A 21 9.59 3.28 21.44
C PHE A 21 10.14 2.00 20.81
N GLU A 22 10.26 0.93 21.59
CA GLU A 22 10.68 -0.37 21.11
C GLU A 22 9.71 -0.95 20.09
N PHE A 23 8.40 -0.86 20.36
CA PHE A 23 7.36 -1.28 19.43
C PHE A 23 7.50 -0.58 18.06
N TYR A 24 7.55 0.76 18.01
CA TYR A 24 7.65 1.48 16.76
C TYR A 24 9.00 1.27 16.04
N THR A 25 10.08 1.05 16.79
CA THR A 25 11.37 0.70 16.20
C THR A 25 11.30 -0.66 15.49
N ASN A 26 10.70 -1.65 16.14
CA ASN A 26 10.49 -2.98 15.56
C ASN A 26 9.59 -2.93 14.32
N VAL A 27 8.54 -2.10 14.34
CA VAL A 27 7.68 -1.87 13.17
C VAL A 27 8.46 -1.27 12.00
N ILE A 28 9.29 -0.26 12.25
CA ILE A 28 10.11 0.37 11.20
C ILE A 28 11.12 -0.64 10.62
N ASP A 29 11.79 -1.42 11.46
CA ASP A 29 12.73 -2.45 11.02
C ASP A 29 12.01 -3.51 10.17
N SER A 30 10.83 -3.95 10.60
CA SER A 30 9.99 -4.90 9.86
C SER A 30 9.56 -4.34 8.50
N LEU A 31 9.12 -3.07 8.44
CA LEU A 31 8.75 -2.41 7.19
C LEU A 31 9.92 -2.31 6.20
N ILE A 32 11.13 -2.02 6.69
CA ILE A 32 12.34 -1.92 5.86
C ILE A 32 12.74 -3.29 5.30
N ILE A 33 12.51 -4.36 6.06
CA ILE A 33 12.80 -5.75 5.67
C ILE A 33 11.75 -6.26 4.69
N ASP A 34 10.48 -6.06 4.99
CA ASP A 34 9.35 -6.63 4.25
C ASP A 34 9.15 -5.98 2.88
N MET A 35 9.25 -4.64 2.83
CA MET A 35 8.90 -3.90 1.62
C MET A 35 10.09 -3.81 0.67
N GLU A 36 10.13 -4.76 -0.29
CA GLU A 36 11.23 -4.93 -1.24
C GLU A 36 10.97 -4.25 -2.59
N TYR A 37 9.71 -4.14 -3.01
CA TYR A 37 9.34 -3.63 -4.33
C TYR A 37 8.36 -2.47 -4.27
N PHE A 38 8.51 -1.55 -5.21
CA PHE A 38 7.48 -0.55 -5.51
C PHE A 38 6.25 -1.30 -6.07
N PRO A 39 5.01 -1.05 -5.58
CA PRO A 39 3.84 -1.90 -5.84
C PRO A 39 3.33 -1.87 -7.30
N VAL A 40 3.89 -1.01 -8.14
CA VAL A 40 3.58 -0.96 -9.58
C VAL A 40 4.83 -1.27 -10.37
N ALA A 41 4.79 -2.34 -11.17
CA ALA A 41 5.94 -2.78 -11.96
C ALA A 41 6.25 -1.81 -13.11
N ARG A 42 7.54 -1.61 -13.37
CA ARG A 42 8.02 -0.85 -14.53
C ARG A 42 8.08 -1.76 -15.76
N SER A 43 7.49 -1.32 -16.87
CA SER A 43 7.61 -2.04 -18.13
C SER A 43 8.97 -1.78 -18.78
N LYS A 44 9.59 -2.83 -19.32
CA LYS A 44 10.82 -2.72 -20.12
C LYS A 44 10.58 -2.17 -21.52
N THR A 45 9.33 -2.28 -22.02
CA THR A 45 8.97 -1.97 -23.42
C THR A 45 8.02 -0.79 -23.55
N ARG A 46 7.36 -0.37 -22.47
CA ARG A 46 6.41 0.75 -22.43
C ARG A 46 6.88 1.79 -21.42
N LYS A 47 6.65 3.06 -21.72
CA LYS A 47 6.78 4.12 -20.70
C LYS A 47 5.60 4.00 -19.75
N THR A 48 5.80 3.35 -18.63
CA THR A 48 4.82 3.22 -17.54
C THR A 48 5.15 4.25 -16.47
N TRP A 49 4.72 5.47 -16.67
CA TRP A 49 4.88 6.55 -15.69
C TRP A 49 3.75 6.48 -14.67
N VAL A 50 4.12 6.75 -13.43
CA VAL A 50 3.18 6.94 -12.32
C VAL A 50 3.54 8.24 -11.62
N GLU A 51 2.53 8.90 -11.10
CA GLU A 51 2.66 10.08 -10.25
C GLU A 51 2.05 9.78 -8.90
N TYR A 52 2.66 10.25 -7.83
CA TYR A 52 2.11 10.14 -6.48
C TYR A 52 2.68 11.24 -5.61
N GLU A 53 1.90 11.64 -4.63
CA GLU A 53 2.26 12.67 -3.64
C GLU A 53 2.00 12.15 -2.22
N ASP A 54 2.49 12.87 -1.22
CA ASP A 54 2.19 12.59 0.18
C ASP A 54 0.77 13.02 0.49
N SER A 55 -0.18 12.11 0.24
CA SER A 55 -1.61 12.32 0.47
C SER A 55 -2.16 11.59 1.71
N TRP A 56 -1.28 10.91 2.48
CA TRP A 56 -1.69 10.26 3.72
C TRP A 56 -2.16 11.30 4.75
N GLY A 57 -3.28 11.00 5.42
CA GLY A 57 -3.89 11.91 6.39
C GLY A 57 -4.77 13.02 5.79
N ASN A 58 -4.79 13.18 4.45
CA ASN A 58 -5.65 14.16 3.79
C ASN A 58 -7.14 13.82 4.02
N GLU A 59 -7.96 14.84 4.17
CA GLU A 59 -9.41 14.68 4.30
C GLU A 59 -10.02 14.07 3.04
N ARG A 60 -10.96 13.13 3.24
CA ARG A 60 -11.79 12.52 2.21
C ARG A 60 -13.27 12.69 2.59
N THR A 61 -14.10 13.00 1.61
CA THR A 61 -15.53 13.32 1.84
C THR A 61 -16.47 12.26 1.29
N TYR A 62 -16.05 11.46 0.30
CA TYR A 62 -16.90 10.39 -0.23
C TYR A 62 -17.08 9.27 0.81
N GLY A 63 -18.31 8.85 1.03
CA GLY A 63 -18.65 7.84 2.04
C GLY A 63 -18.61 8.35 3.48
N GLY A 64 -18.61 9.69 3.68
CA GLY A 64 -18.53 10.33 4.99
C GLY A 64 -17.16 11.00 5.26
N LYS A 65 -17.06 11.68 6.38
CA LYS A 65 -15.81 12.33 6.79
C LYS A 65 -14.81 11.26 7.27
N ARG A 66 -13.67 11.14 6.58
CA ARG A 66 -12.59 10.21 6.91
C ARG A 66 -11.24 10.79 6.49
N THR A 67 -10.15 10.19 6.95
CA THR A 67 -8.79 10.48 6.49
C THR A 67 -8.34 9.49 5.43
N HIS A 68 -7.42 9.89 4.59
CA HIS A 68 -6.76 9.03 3.61
C HIS A 68 -5.69 8.19 4.30
N GLU A 69 -5.85 6.87 4.28
CA GLU A 69 -4.98 5.93 5.02
C GLU A 69 -4.00 5.20 4.09
N GLY A 70 -3.51 5.90 3.06
CA GLY A 70 -2.59 5.34 2.09
C GLY A 70 -1.97 6.39 1.19
N CYS A 71 -1.42 5.93 0.08
CA CYS A 71 -0.89 6.76 -0.98
C CYS A 71 -1.54 6.35 -2.30
N ASP A 72 -2.06 7.33 -3.04
CA ASP A 72 -2.66 7.09 -4.36
C ASP A 72 -1.56 7.21 -5.43
N ILE A 73 -1.28 6.10 -6.10
CA ILE A 73 -0.30 6.01 -7.19
C ILE A 73 -1.06 6.09 -8.51
N MET A 74 -1.03 7.27 -9.13
CA MET A 74 -1.78 7.59 -10.33
C MET A 74 -1.13 7.02 -11.58
N SER A 75 -1.94 6.51 -12.52
CA SER A 75 -1.47 6.12 -13.85
C SER A 75 -1.52 7.32 -14.79
N GLU A 76 -0.38 7.70 -15.37
CA GLU A 76 -0.32 8.80 -16.36
C GLU A 76 -1.19 8.50 -17.60
N GLU A 77 -1.21 7.24 -18.06
CA GLU A 77 -2.05 6.84 -19.19
C GLU A 77 -3.55 6.84 -18.88
N ASN A 78 -3.93 6.84 -17.62
CA ASN A 78 -5.32 6.75 -17.14
C ASN A 78 -6.13 5.61 -17.81
N LYS A 79 -5.46 4.48 -18.09
CA LYS A 79 -6.06 3.31 -18.74
C LYS A 79 -6.18 2.15 -17.76
N ARG A 80 -7.42 1.71 -17.56
CA ARG A 80 -7.75 0.56 -16.71
C ARG A 80 -7.16 -0.73 -17.28
N GLY A 81 -6.58 -1.58 -16.41
CA GLY A 81 -6.09 -2.90 -16.79
C GLY A 81 -4.76 -2.92 -17.56
N VAL A 82 -4.01 -1.82 -17.51
CA VAL A 82 -2.74 -1.69 -18.24
C VAL A 82 -1.52 -1.78 -17.31
N MET A 83 -1.59 -1.10 -16.18
CA MET A 83 -0.46 -1.03 -15.24
C MET A 83 -0.45 -2.27 -14.33
N PRO A 84 0.61 -3.10 -14.35
CA PRO A 84 0.68 -4.28 -13.50
C PRO A 84 0.97 -3.88 -12.05
N VAL A 85 0.20 -4.47 -11.14
CA VAL A 85 0.38 -4.35 -9.69
C VAL A 85 1.09 -5.61 -9.20
N ILE A 86 2.13 -5.41 -8.40
CA ILE A 86 2.95 -6.46 -7.82
C ILE A 86 2.95 -6.36 -6.30
N ALA A 87 3.15 -7.47 -5.63
CA ALA A 87 3.27 -7.52 -4.18
C ALA A 87 4.53 -6.74 -3.74
N ALA A 88 4.36 -5.70 -2.93
CA ALA A 88 5.47 -4.92 -2.38
C ALA A 88 6.29 -5.73 -1.38
N SER A 89 5.64 -6.67 -0.71
CA SER A 89 6.19 -7.60 0.29
C SER A 89 5.76 -9.02 -0.01
N GLY A 90 6.54 -10.00 0.40
CA GLY A 90 6.08 -11.37 0.52
C GLY A 90 5.09 -11.53 1.68
N GLY A 91 4.23 -12.56 1.62
CA GLY A 91 3.26 -12.81 2.67
C GLY A 91 2.13 -13.73 2.25
N THR A 92 1.06 -13.71 3.04
CA THR A 92 -0.17 -14.45 2.76
C THR A 92 -1.27 -13.51 2.30
N VAL A 93 -2.01 -13.86 1.27
CA VAL A 93 -3.23 -13.16 0.86
C VAL A 93 -4.29 -13.38 1.94
N THR A 94 -4.52 -12.38 2.77
CA THR A 94 -5.48 -12.47 3.89
C THR A 94 -6.85 -11.94 3.52
N ASN A 95 -6.91 -11.07 2.52
CA ASN A 95 -8.15 -10.47 2.06
C ASN A 95 -8.19 -10.38 0.54
N LEU A 96 -9.33 -10.72 -0.05
CA LEU A 96 -9.58 -10.60 -1.48
C LEU A 96 -11.07 -10.30 -1.69
N GLY A 97 -11.41 -9.50 -2.70
CA GLY A 97 -12.81 -9.22 -3.07
C GLY A 97 -13.15 -7.75 -3.03
N TRP A 98 -14.45 -7.47 -3.05
CA TRP A 98 -15.01 -6.13 -3.15
C TRP A 98 -15.14 -5.44 -1.81
N LEU A 99 -14.87 -4.14 -1.80
CA LEU A 99 -15.28 -3.19 -0.77
C LEU A 99 -15.91 -1.97 -1.44
N GLU A 100 -16.97 -1.42 -0.86
CA GLU A 100 -17.69 -0.27 -1.41
C GLU A 100 -16.77 0.89 -1.78
N LEU A 101 -15.86 1.28 -0.89
CA LEU A 101 -14.90 2.36 -1.15
C LEU A 101 -13.69 1.89 -1.96
N GLY A 102 -13.12 0.75 -1.63
CA GLY A 102 -11.86 0.26 -2.23
C GLY A 102 -12.02 -0.47 -3.55
N GLY A 103 -13.24 -0.83 -3.95
CA GLY A 103 -13.48 -1.65 -5.13
C GLY A 103 -12.88 -3.05 -5.01
N TRP A 104 -12.41 -3.61 -6.11
CA TRP A 104 -11.63 -4.84 -6.09
C TRP A 104 -10.30 -4.60 -5.38
N ARG A 105 -10.09 -5.31 -4.28
CA ARG A 105 -8.92 -5.14 -3.44
C ARG A 105 -8.27 -6.47 -3.09
N ILE A 106 -6.97 -6.43 -2.83
CA ILE A 106 -6.19 -7.51 -2.25
C ILE A 106 -5.44 -7.01 -1.03
N GLY A 107 -5.44 -7.79 0.04
CA GLY A 107 -4.66 -7.55 1.24
C GLY A 107 -3.67 -8.68 1.46
N ILE A 108 -2.42 -8.34 1.69
CA ILE A 108 -1.32 -9.27 1.95
C ILE A 108 -0.76 -8.98 3.33
N THR A 109 -0.75 -9.99 4.19
CA THR A 109 -0.10 -9.89 5.51
C THR A 109 1.27 -10.56 5.43
N SER A 110 2.32 -9.80 5.73
CA SER A 110 3.70 -10.30 5.79
C SER A 110 3.91 -11.24 6.97
N ASP A 111 5.05 -11.93 6.99
CA ASP A 111 5.43 -12.80 8.10
C ASP A 111 5.71 -12.02 9.39
N ASN A 112 6.03 -10.73 9.28
CA ASN A 112 6.18 -9.81 10.42
C ASN A 112 4.84 -9.18 10.88
N GLY A 113 3.69 -9.60 10.31
CA GLY A 113 2.36 -9.16 10.71
C GLY A 113 1.92 -7.82 10.15
N ILE A 114 2.67 -7.24 9.20
CA ILE A 114 2.30 -5.98 8.55
C ILE A 114 1.32 -6.28 7.41
N TYR A 115 0.23 -5.51 7.36
CA TYR A 115 -0.79 -5.65 6.35
C TYR A 115 -0.61 -4.62 5.22
N TYR A 116 -0.43 -5.10 3.99
CA TYR A 116 -0.31 -4.32 2.77
C TYR A 116 -1.59 -4.38 1.98
N TYR A 117 -2.19 -3.23 1.72
CA TYR A 117 -3.49 -3.08 1.08
C TYR A 117 -3.35 -2.47 -0.31
N TYR A 118 -3.96 -3.13 -1.29
CA TYR A 118 -3.97 -2.74 -2.70
C TYR A 118 -5.40 -2.63 -3.17
N ALA A 119 -5.87 -1.44 -3.53
CA ALA A 119 -7.27 -1.19 -3.87
C ALA A 119 -7.44 -0.57 -5.27
N HIS A 120 -8.70 -0.47 -5.68
CA HIS A 120 -9.15 0.02 -6.99
C HIS A 120 -8.67 -0.81 -8.18
N LEU A 121 -8.40 -2.11 -7.98
CA LEU A 121 -7.90 -2.99 -9.04
C LEU A 121 -8.92 -3.15 -10.18
N ALA A 122 -8.41 -3.33 -11.40
CA ALA A 122 -9.21 -3.67 -12.57
C ALA A 122 -9.51 -5.18 -12.62
N SER A 123 -8.52 -5.99 -12.23
CA SER A 123 -8.59 -7.45 -12.16
C SER A 123 -7.50 -7.98 -11.25
N TYR A 124 -7.67 -9.19 -10.78
CA TYR A 124 -6.64 -9.96 -10.08
C TYR A 124 -5.76 -10.74 -11.07
N ALA A 125 -4.60 -11.20 -10.59
CA ALA A 125 -3.85 -12.25 -11.25
C ALA A 125 -4.65 -13.57 -11.29
N ASP A 126 -4.42 -14.38 -12.32
CA ASP A 126 -5.12 -15.65 -12.48
C ASP A 126 -4.86 -16.57 -11.27
N ASN A 127 -5.95 -17.21 -10.82
CA ASN A 127 -5.96 -18.20 -9.74
C ASN A 127 -5.52 -17.70 -8.34
N ILE A 128 -5.32 -16.40 -8.13
CA ILE A 128 -5.01 -15.86 -6.80
C ILE A 128 -6.23 -15.94 -5.89
N LYS A 129 -6.06 -16.42 -4.66
CA LYS A 129 -7.13 -16.58 -3.67
C LYS A 129 -6.63 -16.29 -2.25
N CYS A 130 -7.57 -16.09 -1.33
CA CYS A 130 -7.25 -16.01 0.10
C CYS A 130 -6.54 -17.28 0.58
N GLY A 131 -5.53 -17.12 1.39
CA GLY A 131 -4.67 -18.19 1.90
C GLY A 131 -3.42 -18.46 1.05
N ASP A 132 -3.35 -17.95 -0.18
CA ASP A 132 -2.17 -18.16 -1.02
C ASP A 132 -0.95 -17.40 -0.47
N ARG A 133 0.21 -18.04 -0.58
CA ARG A 133 1.51 -17.39 -0.33
C ARG A 133 1.97 -16.69 -1.60
N VAL A 134 2.33 -15.42 -1.46
CA VAL A 134 2.91 -14.62 -2.54
C VAL A 134 4.32 -14.19 -2.17
N LYS A 135 5.17 -14.06 -3.18
CA LYS A 135 6.53 -13.52 -3.03
C LYS A 135 6.53 -12.03 -3.27
N ALA A 136 7.45 -11.30 -2.65
CA ALA A 136 7.73 -9.93 -3.03
C ALA A 136 8.05 -9.84 -4.54
N GLY A 137 7.48 -8.85 -5.24
CA GLY A 137 7.60 -8.71 -6.69
C GLY A 137 6.64 -9.58 -7.51
N GLN A 138 5.87 -10.48 -6.89
CA GLN A 138 4.90 -11.31 -7.61
C GLN A 138 3.76 -10.47 -8.18
N PHE A 139 3.38 -10.73 -9.45
CA PHE A 139 2.21 -10.11 -10.07
C PHE A 139 0.93 -10.53 -9.33
N ILE A 140 0.11 -9.56 -8.93
CA ILE A 140 -1.12 -9.77 -8.17
C ILE A 140 -2.38 -9.22 -8.86
N GLY A 141 -2.24 -8.40 -9.89
CA GLY A 141 -3.36 -7.84 -10.64
C GLY A 141 -3.01 -6.61 -11.46
N TYR A 142 -4.03 -5.98 -12.01
CA TYR A 142 -3.88 -4.75 -12.77
C TYR A 142 -4.54 -3.57 -12.07
N MET A 143 -3.91 -2.40 -12.17
CA MET A 143 -4.45 -1.13 -11.70
C MET A 143 -5.75 -0.78 -12.42
N GLY A 144 -6.69 -0.20 -11.69
CA GLY A 144 -8.00 0.19 -12.20
C GLY A 144 -8.53 1.46 -11.55
N ASN A 145 -9.86 1.54 -11.51
CA ASN A 145 -10.62 2.64 -10.90
C ASN A 145 -11.98 2.11 -10.40
N THR A 146 -11.96 0.94 -9.80
CA THR A 146 -13.14 0.30 -9.21
C THR A 146 -13.40 0.81 -7.80
N GLY A 147 -14.64 0.81 -7.37
CA GLY A 147 -15.07 1.26 -6.05
C GLY A 147 -16.05 2.43 -6.11
N TYR A 148 -16.33 2.98 -4.93
CA TYR A 148 -17.26 4.08 -4.71
C TYR A 148 -18.69 3.71 -5.13
N GLY A 149 -19.15 2.53 -4.70
CA GLY A 149 -20.51 2.01 -4.92
C GLY A 149 -20.60 0.50 -4.87
N ASP A 150 -21.69 -0.03 -5.38
CA ASP A 150 -21.98 -1.46 -5.44
C ASP A 150 -20.91 -2.23 -6.23
N GLU A 151 -20.85 -3.55 -6.02
CA GLU A 151 -19.88 -4.42 -6.67
C GLU A 151 -19.86 -4.24 -8.19
N GLY A 152 -18.67 -4.02 -8.75
CA GLY A 152 -18.46 -3.75 -10.17
C GLY A 152 -18.46 -2.27 -10.56
N THR A 153 -18.82 -1.35 -9.66
CA THR A 153 -18.74 0.09 -9.92
C THR A 153 -17.33 0.50 -10.29
N SER A 154 -17.19 1.30 -11.36
CA SER A 154 -15.90 1.79 -11.84
C SER A 154 -16.04 3.12 -12.60
N GLY A 155 -14.93 3.82 -12.85
CA GLY A 155 -14.91 5.03 -13.67
C GLY A 155 -15.32 6.31 -12.94
N LYS A 156 -15.50 6.29 -11.63
CA LYS A 156 -15.85 7.49 -10.84
C LYS A 156 -14.66 8.40 -10.55
N PHE A 157 -13.45 7.92 -10.77
CA PHE A 157 -12.21 8.64 -10.55
C PHE A 157 -11.13 8.13 -11.52
N PRO A 158 -10.01 8.87 -11.70
CA PRO A 158 -8.91 8.45 -12.55
C PRO A 158 -8.29 7.12 -12.09
N VAL A 159 -7.67 6.40 -13.03
CA VAL A 159 -7.01 5.12 -12.77
C VAL A 159 -5.83 5.32 -11.84
N HIS A 160 -5.85 4.65 -10.69
CA HIS A 160 -4.76 4.66 -9.72
C HIS A 160 -4.76 3.38 -8.88
N LEU A 161 -3.64 3.13 -8.23
CA LEU A 161 -3.55 2.17 -7.13
C LEU A 161 -3.59 2.94 -5.82
N HIS A 162 -4.60 2.70 -4.99
CA HIS A 162 -4.53 3.08 -3.59
C HIS A 162 -3.72 2.02 -2.84
N PHE A 163 -2.58 2.44 -2.28
CA PHE A 163 -1.68 1.57 -1.52
C PHE A 163 -1.62 1.99 -0.07
N GLY A 164 -2.03 1.09 0.83
CA GLY A 164 -2.04 1.30 2.28
C GLY A 164 -1.12 0.31 3.00
N ILE A 165 -0.62 0.73 4.16
CA ILE A 165 0.15 -0.09 5.10
C ILE A 165 -0.50 0.02 6.46
N TYR A 166 -0.77 -1.11 7.10
CA TYR A 166 -1.42 -1.15 8.40
C TYR A 166 -0.68 -2.07 9.36
N ILE A 167 -0.69 -1.68 10.62
CA ILE A 167 -0.12 -2.44 11.75
C ILE A 167 -1.17 -2.64 12.83
N LYS A 168 -0.97 -3.66 13.66
CA LYS A 168 -1.73 -3.83 14.91
C LYS A 168 -0.90 -3.27 16.05
N ASP A 169 -1.39 -2.22 16.70
CA ASP A 169 -0.67 -1.46 17.74
C ASP A 169 -1.15 -1.74 19.18
N GLY A 170 -1.96 -2.79 19.35
CA GLY A 170 -2.54 -3.14 20.67
C GLY A 170 -3.83 -2.39 21.00
N ILE A 171 -4.14 -1.28 20.32
CA ILE A 171 -5.40 -0.54 20.41
C ILE A 171 -6.35 -0.97 19.29
N GLY A 172 -5.77 -1.33 18.14
CA GLY A 172 -6.50 -1.73 16.95
C GLY A 172 -5.60 -1.86 15.72
N GLU A 173 -6.12 -1.43 14.59
CA GLU A 173 -5.39 -1.32 13.34
C GLU A 173 -5.09 0.15 13.05
N SER A 174 -3.82 0.47 12.85
CA SER A 174 -3.35 1.83 12.56
C SER A 174 -2.65 1.89 11.20
N SER A 175 -2.97 2.91 10.39
CA SER A 175 -2.30 3.11 9.10
C SER A 175 -0.94 3.81 9.27
N ILE A 176 0.01 3.41 8.44
CA ILE A 176 1.33 4.06 8.34
C ILE A 176 1.44 4.76 6.99
N ASN A 177 1.99 5.97 6.98
CA ASN A 177 2.25 6.71 5.75
C ASN A 177 3.25 5.97 4.84
N PRO A 178 2.82 5.46 3.67
CA PRO A 178 3.70 4.70 2.79
C PRO A 178 4.63 5.57 1.93
N PHE A 179 4.41 6.87 1.84
CA PHE A 179 5.04 7.76 0.88
C PHE A 179 6.57 7.69 0.86
N TYR A 180 7.22 7.73 2.02
CA TYR A 180 8.69 7.73 2.10
C TYR A 180 9.31 6.39 1.71
N LEU A 181 8.62 5.28 2.00
CA LEU A 181 9.02 3.94 1.55
C LEU A 181 8.88 3.81 0.03
N LEU A 182 7.75 4.26 -0.53
CA LEU A 182 7.52 4.31 -1.97
C LEU A 182 8.60 5.12 -2.68
N LYS A 183 8.93 6.32 -2.17
CA LYS A 183 9.96 7.19 -2.73
C LYS A 183 11.36 6.58 -2.70
N LYS A 184 11.65 5.75 -1.70
CA LYS A 184 12.90 4.98 -1.62
C LYS A 184 12.94 3.89 -2.68
N LEU A 185 11.86 3.11 -2.83
CA LEU A 185 11.78 1.96 -3.73
C LEU A 185 11.64 2.36 -5.19
N GLU A 186 11.04 3.50 -5.50
CA GLU A 186 10.93 4.00 -6.87
C GLU A 186 12.30 4.17 -7.54
N LYS A 187 13.32 4.54 -6.79
CA LYS A 187 14.70 4.67 -7.29
C LYS A 187 15.32 3.34 -7.74
N CYS A 188 14.76 2.22 -7.26
CA CYS A 188 15.18 0.86 -7.56
C CYS A 188 14.21 0.14 -8.52
N ARG A 189 13.17 0.82 -9.01
CA ARG A 189 12.11 0.32 -9.86
C ARG A 189 12.54 -0.02 -11.29
#